data_e44527d5d249d3eaa8ba75486cfe8bb3
#
_entry.id   e44527d5d249d3eaa8ba75486cfe8bb3
#
_cell.length_a   1.000
_cell.length_b   1.000
_cell.length_c   1.000
_cell.angle_alpha   90.00
_cell.angle_beta   90.00
_cell.angle_gamma   90.00
#
_symmetry.space_group_name_H-M   'P 1'
#
loop_
_entity.id
_entity.type
_entity.pdbx_description
1 polymer ?
#
loop_
_entity_poly.entity_id
_entity_poly.type
_entity_poly.pdbx_seq_one_letter_code
_entity_poly.pdbx_strand_id
1 'polypeptide(L)' 'MNLKLRAKRVEKGLTQEEIAKELNISVATYNRYEKGHTEMTETTINKLLTLLECKYEDIFLY' A
#
# COMPACT_ATOMS: atom_id res chain seq x y z
N MET A 1 -2.09 11.00 -6.44
CA MET A 1 -2.33 9.54 -6.56
C MET A 1 -1.01 8.79 -6.51
N ASN A 2 -0.96 7.71 -5.76
CA ASN A 2 0.27 6.93 -5.65
C ASN A 2 0.24 5.73 -6.62
N LEU A 3 0.64 5.98 -7.85
CA LEU A 3 0.66 4.94 -8.90
C LEU A 3 1.72 3.87 -8.65
N LYS A 4 2.80 4.23 -7.93
CA LYS A 4 3.85 3.27 -7.61
C LYS A 4 3.34 2.21 -6.62
N LEU A 5 2.57 2.63 -5.63
CA LEU A 5 1.95 1.71 -4.69
C LEU A 5 1.01 0.75 -5.41
N ARG A 6 0.15 1.28 -6.26
CA ARG A 6 -0.78 0.46 -7.05
C ARG A 6 -0.03 -0.54 -7.93
N ALA A 7 1.02 -0.07 -8.61
CA ALA A 7 1.80 -0.93 -9.49
C ALA A 7 2.44 -2.09 -8.73
N LYS A 8 2.99 -1.84 -7.56
CA LYS A 8 3.59 -2.89 -6.73
C LYS A 8 2.54 -3.89 -6.27
N ARG A 9 1.37 -3.41 -5.87
CA ARG A 9 0.28 -4.29 -5.46
C ARG A 9 -0.14 -5.22 -6.61
N VAL A 10 -0.35 -4.65 -7.79
CA VAL A 10 -0.74 -5.41 -8.97
C VAL A 10 0.34 -6.41 -9.36
N GLU A 11 1.61 -5.98 -9.29
CA GLU A 11 2.76 -6.85 -9.56
C GLU A 11 2.78 -8.07 -8.65
N LYS A 12 2.37 -7.91 -7.40
CA LYS A 12 2.29 -9.02 -6.44
C LYS A 12 1.01 -9.85 -6.59
N GLY A 13 0.13 -9.46 -7.49
CA GLY A 13 -1.12 -10.18 -7.72
C GLY A 13 -2.15 -10.01 -6.62
N LEU A 14 -2.08 -8.91 -5.86
CA LEU A 14 -2.98 -8.66 -4.75
C LEU A 14 -4.10 -7.70 -5.15
N THR A 15 -5.33 -8.03 -4.75
CA THR A 15 -6.45 -7.09 -4.87
C THR A 15 -6.36 -6.07 -3.72
N GLN A 16 -7.10 -4.96 -3.84
CA GLN A 16 -7.18 -4.00 -2.74
C GLN A 16 -7.76 -4.63 -1.48
N GLU A 17 -8.73 -5.53 -1.65
CA GLU A 17 -9.35 -6.23 -0.53
C GLU A 17 -8.35 -7.14 0.19
N GLU A 18 -7.55 -7.87 -0.57
CA GLU A 18 -6.55 -8.78 -0.01
C GLU A 18 -5.49 -8.03 0.78
N ILE A 19 -4.95 -6.95 0.21
CA ILE A 19 -3.89 -6.20 0.90
C ILE A 19 -4.45 -5.45 2.11
N ALA A 20 -5.68 -4.94 2.03
CA ALA A 20 -6.32 -4.29 3.17
C ALA A 20 -6.50 -5.27 4.33
N LYS A 21 -6.90 -6.49 4.02
CA LYS A 21 -7.06 -7.54 5.03
C LYS A 21 -5.72 -7.83 5.71
N GLU A 22 -4.65 -7.96 4.94
CA GLU A 22 -3.32 -8.21 5.49
C GLU A 22 -2.83 -7.06 6.37
N LEU A 23 -3.21 -5.83 6.03
CA LEU A 23 -2.86 -4.65 6.83
C LEU A 23 -3.82 -4.41 7.99
N ASN A 24 -4.86 -5.23 8.10
CA ASN A 24 -5.90 -5.10 9.13
C ASN A 24 -6.59 -3.73 9.10
N ILE A 25 -6.92 -3.28 7.89
CA ILE A 25 -7.64 -2.04 7.65
C ILE A 25 -8.79 -2.29 6.67
N SER A 26 -9.70 -1.32 6.55
CA SER A 26 -10.78 -1.44 5.58
C SER A 26 -10.26 -1.21 4.16
N VAL A 27 -10.95 -1.77 3.18
CA VAL A 27 -10.60 -1.57 1.77
C VAL A 27 -10.73 -0.09 1.39
N ALA A 28 -11.69 0.62 2.01
CA ALA A 28 -11.86 2.06 1.77
C ALA A 28 -10.62 2.83 2.23
N THR A 29 -10.07 2.48 3.39
CA THR A 29 -8.87 3.12 3.90
C THR A 29 -7.69 2.84 2.98
N TYR A 30 -7.52 1.59 2.55
CA TYR A 30 -6.43 1.25 1.64
C TYR A 30 -6.57 1.99 0.30
N ASN A 31 -7.80 2.08 -0.22
CA ASN A 31 -8.05 2.82 -1.46
C ASN A 31 -7.58 4.26 -1.34
N ARG A 32 -7.79 4.89 -0.18
CA ARG A 32 -7.33 6.25 0.08
C ARG A 32 -5.81 6.34 0.08
N TYR A 33 -5.12 5.31 0.53
CA TYR A 33 -3.65 5.26 0.48
C TYR A 33 -3.18 5.34 -0.98
N GLU A 34 -3.79 4.56 -1.86
CA GLU A 34 -3.43 4.59 -3.29
C GLU A 34 -3.77 5.93 -3.94
N LYS A 35 -4.78 6.61 -3.44
CA LYS A 35 -5.15 7.94 -3.94
C LYS A 35 -4.31 9.07 -3.33
N GLY A 36 -3.52 8.76 -2.31
CA GLY A 36 -2.65 9.74 -1.67
C GLY A 36 -3.36 10.69 -0.72
N HIS A 37 -4.57 10.36 -0.28
CA HIS A 37 -5.38 11.24 0.57
C HIS A 37 -5.19 11.03 2.07
N THR A 38 -4.53 9.98 2.47
CA THR A 38 -4.39 9.63 3.89
C THR A 38 -2.94 9.28 4.19
N GLU A 39 -2.41 9.81 5.29
CA GLU A 39 -1.08 9.46 5.75
C GLU A 39 -1.11 8.11 6.45
N MET A 40 -0.14 7.28 6.15
CA MET A 40 0.02 5.99 6.81
C MET A 40 0.90 6.13 8.04
N THR A 41 0.59 5.34 9.07
CA THR A 41 1.47 5.25 10.22
C THR A 41 2.73 4.47 9.84
N GLU A 42 3.79 4.64 10.60
CA GLU A 42 5.04 3.91 10.39
C GLU A 42 4.80 2.39 10.43
N THR A 43 3.98 1.93 11.36
CA THR A 43 3.65 0.50 11.48
C THR A 43 3.01 -0.02 10.19
N THR A 44 2.04 0.72 9.66
CA THR A 44 1.36 0.34 8.42
C THR A 44 2.33 0.35 7.23
N ILE A 45 3.19 1.37 7.14
CA ILE A 45 4.19 1.44 6.09
C ILE A 45 5.11 0.22 6.12
N ASN A 46 5.60 -0.13 7.31
CA ASN A 46 6.51 -1.27 7.45
C ASN A 46 5.84 -2.59 7.04
N LYS A 47 4.60 -2.79 7.42
CA LYS A 47 3.84 -3.98 7.00
C LYS A 47 3.66 -4.01 5.50
N LEU A 48 3.33 -2.86 4.92
CA LEU A 48 3.11 -2.73 3.49
C LEU A 48 4.39 -3.07 2.71
N LEU A 49 5.52 -2.53 3.12
CA LEU A 49 6.80 -2.80 2.46
C LEU A 49 7.18 -4.29 2.55
N THR A 50 6.89 -4.92 3.68
CA THR A 50 7.14 -6.35 3.85
C THR A 50 6.25 -7.17 2.91
N LEU A 51 4.95 -6.84 2.86
CA LEU A 51 4.01 -7.54 1.98
C LEU A 51 4.37 -7.41 0.51
N LEU A 52 4.79 -6.23 0.10
CA LEU A 52 5.14 -5.93 -1.29
C LEU A 52 6.58 -6.27 -1.63
N GLU A 53 7.37 -6.66 -0.63
CA GLU A 53 8.78 -7.01 -0.80
C GLU A 53 9.55 -5.92 -1.53
N CYS A 54 9.38 -4.67 -1.07
CA CYS A 54 10.02 -3.53 -1.70
C CYS A 54 10.52 -2.55 -0.65
N LYS A 55 11.22 -1.51 -1.10
CA LYS A 55 11.77 -0.47 -0.25
C LYS A 55 10.83 0.73 -0.22
N TYR A 56 10.99 1.56 0.80
CA TYR A 56 10.21 2.78 0.96
C TYR A 56 10.26 3.66 -0.31
N GLU A 57 11.44 3.85 -0.87
CA GLU A 57 11.60 4.69 -2.05
C GLU A 57 10.96 4.11 -3.30
N ASP A 58 10.67 2.82 -3.32
CA ASP A 58 9.97 2.20 -4.45
C ASP A 58 8.51 2.64 -4.54
N ILE A 59 7.97 3.14 -3.43
CA ILE A 59 6.55 3.52 -3.34
C ILE A 59 6.38 5.01 -3.09
N PHE A 60 7.21 5.60 -2.23
CA PHE A 60 6.97 6.95 -1.71
C PHE A 60 7.87 8.04 -2.27
N LEU A 61 8.94 7.70 -2.99
CA LEU A 61 9.77 8.70 -3.67
C LEU A 61 9.33 8.87 -5.11
N TYR A 62 9.25 10.11 -5.53
CA TYR A 62 8.78 10.49 -6.87
C TYR A 62 9.93 10.86 -7.78
#